data_f6e98a30ca47d5c99b1a44c8d8eb96d2
#
_entry.id   f6e98a30ca47d5c99b1a44c8d8eb96d2
#
_cell.length_a   1.000
_cell.length_b   1.000
_cell.length_c   1.000
_cell.angle_alpha   90.00
_cell.angle_beta   90.00
_cell.angle_gamma   90.00
#
_symmetry.space_group_name_H-M   'P 1'
#
loop_
_entity.id
_entity.type
_entity.pdbx_description
1 polymer ?
#
loop_
_entity_poly.entity_id
_entity_poly.type
_entity_poly.pdbx_seq_one_letter_code
_entity_poly.pdbx_strand_id
1 'polypeptide(L)'
;MRTVNVVMLMIFAFLFTSCVNKKQEKQKAQECTPSWYAKVESKIPTGDEHGHGPDIGSDEWKSVVEHRMGIKGNKIVPSIKSKEWCPYINRILFKDK
;
A
#
# COMPACT_ATOMS: atom_id res chain seq x y z
N MET A 1 15.37 -11.46 50.40
CA MET A 1 15.30 -10.23 49.87
C MET A 1 15.88 -10.09 48.53
N ARG A 2 17.00 -10.61 48.26
CA ARG A 2 17.55 -10.48 46.97
C ARG A 2 16.76 -11.15 45.92
N THR A 3 16.09 -12.22 46.23
CA THR A 3 15.33 -12.92 45.20
C THR A 3 14.16 -12.15 44.70
N VAL A 4 13.66 -11.26 45.51
CA VAL A 4 12.51 -10.49 45.06
C VAL A 4 12.86 -9.56 43.93
N ASN A 5 14.03 -9.02 43.97
CA ASN A 5 14.40 -8.07 42.94
C ASN A 5 14.55 -8.73 41.59
N VAL A 6 15.01 -9.92 41.57
CA VAL A 6 15.21 -10.59 40.31
C VAL A 6 13.90 -10.88 39.64
N VAL A 7 12.91 -11.20 40.41
CA VAL A 7 11.63 -11.51 39.85
C VAL A 7 11.00 -10.30 39.19
N MET A 8 11.20 -9.15 39.80
CA MET A 8 10.63 -7.96 39.26
C MET A 8 11.20 -7.60 37.92
N LEU A 9 12.46 -7.83 37.75
CA LEU A 9 13.08 -7.50 36.52
C LEU A 9 12.58 -8.33 35.35
N MET A 10 12.25 -9.55 35.63
CA MET A 10 11.80 -10.39 34.60
C MET A 10 10.47 -10.02 34.03
N ILE A 11 9.62 -9.48 34.86
CA ILE A 11 8.31 -9.12 34.39
C ILE A 11 8.34 -7.96 33.46
N PHE A 12 9.30 -7.09 33.60
CA PHE A 12 9.39 -5.96 32.72
C PHE A 12 9.69 -6.32 31.30
N ALA A 13 10.51 -7.30 31.13
CA ALA A 13 10.93 -7.65 29.81
C ALA A 13 9.82 -8.14 28.91
N PHE A 14 8.83 -8.70 29.50
CA PHE A 14 7.74 -9.22 28.73
C PHE A 14 6.88 -8.21 28.06
N LEU A 15 6.70 -7.09 28.68
CA LEU A 15 5.77 -6.11 28.17
C LEU A 15 6.21 -5.45 26.92
N PHE A 16 7.48 -5.43 26.66
CA PHE A 16 7.96 -4.75 25.50
C PHE A 16 7.72 -5.43 24.21
N THR A 17 7.86 -6.72 24.19
CA THR A 17 7.84 -7.41 22.95
C THR A 17 6.52 -7.48 22.28
N SER A 18 5.44 -7.33 23.01
CA SER A 18 4.18 -7.52 22.34
C SER A 18 3.69 -6.33 21.57
N CYS A 19 4.20 -5.16 21.81
CA CYS A 19 3.70 -4.01 21.09
C CYS A 19 4.24 -3.81 19.72
N VAL A 20 5.41 -4.30 19.46
CA VAL A 20 6.04 -4.02 18.21
C VAL A 20 5.45 -4.76 17.05
N ASN A 21 4.99 -5.93 17.29
CA ASN A 21 4.49 -6.75 16.21
C ASN A 21 3.25 -6.26 15.54
N LYS A 22 2.41 -5.59 16.25
CA LYS A 22 1.17 -5.16 15.67
C LYS A 22 1.30 -4.09 14.65
N LYS A 23 2.29 -3.27 14.74
CA LYS A 23 2.43 -2.20 13.81
C LYS A 23 2.81 -2.62 12.45
N GLN A 24 3.55 -3.68 12.32
CA GLN A 24 3.97 -4.08 11.05
C GLN A 24 2.94 -4.70 10.22
N GLU A 25 1.97 -5.30 10.79
CA GLU A 25 0.94 -5.89 10.02
C GLU A 25 0.04 -4.95 9.36
N LYS A 26 -0.14 -3.78 9.91
CA LYS A 26 -1.02 -2.83 9.34
C LYS A 26 -0.56 -2.27 8.05
N GLN A 27 0.68 -2.25 7.78
CA GLN A 27 1.15 -1.65 6.59
C GLN A 27 0.93 -2.43 5.37
N LYS A 28 0.67 -3.68 5.47
CA LYS A 28 0.48 -4.45 4.31
C LYS A 28 -0.81 -4.34 3.64
N ALA A 29 -1.81 -3.89 4.24
CA ALA A 29 -3.10 -3.91 3.67
C ALA A 29 -3.59 -2.61 3.18
N GLN A 30 -2.83 -1.90 2.41
CA GLN A 30 -3.28 -0.62 1.98
C GLN A 30 -3.53 -0.49 0.52
N GLU A 31 -3.31 -1.51 -0.24
CA GLU A 31 -3.54 -1.39 -1.67
C GLU A 31 -5.00 -1.47 -1.99
N CYS A 32 -5.40 -0.80 -3.01
CA CYS A 32 -6.78 -0.78 -3.47
C CYS A 32 -7.72 -0.13 -2.48
N THR A 33 -7.26 0.86 -1.76
CA THR A 33 -8.11 1.66 -0.89
C THR A 33 -8.13 3.08 -1.40
N PRO A 34 -9.08 3.89 -0.96
CA PRO A 34 -9.12 5.27 -1.43
C PRO A 34 -7.83 6.03 -1.19
N SER A 35 -7.19 5.82 -0.06
CA SER A 35 -5.94 6.52 0.17
C SER A 35 -4.83 6.00 -0.73
N TRP A 36 -4.83 4.72 -1.06
CA TRP A 36 -3.86 4.19 -2.00
C TRP A 36 -4.09 4.75 -3.40
N TYR A 37 -5.36 4.82 -3.82
CA TYR A 37 -5.67 5.39 -5.12
C TYR A 37 -5.19 6.84 -5.21
N ALA A 38 -5.38 7.60 -4.14
CA ALA A 38 -4.93 8.99 -4.15
C ALA A 38 -3.42 9.07 -4.26
N LYS A 39 -2.72 8.14 -3.65
CA LYS A 39 -1.30 8.11 -3.74
C LYS A 39 -0.83 7.84 -5.17
N VAL A 40 -1.50 6.90 -5.84
CA VAL A 40 -1.18 6.62 -7.24
C VAL A 40 -1.48 7.83 -8.11
N GLU A 41 -2.62 8.46 -7.87
CA GLU A 41 -3.01 9.63 -8.66
C GLU A 41 -1.99 10.74 -8.52
N SER A 42 -1.43 10.91 -7.34
CA SER A 42 -0.47 11.94 -7.16
C SER A 42 0.83 11.64 -7.89
N LYS A 43 1.14 10.39 -8.09
CA LYS A 43 2.33 10.02 -8.81
C LYS A 43 2.10 9.95 -10.30
N ILE A 44 0.93 9.51 -10.72
CA ILE A 44 0.55 9.36 -12.11
C ILE A 44 -0.74 10.14 -12.34
N PRO A 45 -0.69 11.43 -12.52
CA PRO A 45 -1.92 12.21 -12.67
C PRO A 45 -2.67 11.77 -13.93
N THR A 46 -3.96 11.56 -13.79
CA THR A 46 -4.77 11.11 -14.91
C THR A 46 -5.68 12.19 -15.47
N GLY A 47 -5.76 13.35 -14.80
CA GLY A 47 -6.62 14.40 -15.30
C GLY A 47 -5.96 15.28 -16.32
N ASP A 48 -6.71 16.19 -16.90
CA ASP A 48 -6.14 17.16 -17.82
C ASP A 48 -5.89 18.44 -17.04
N GLU A 49 -5.50 19.47 -17.71
CA GLU A 49 -5.17 20.70 -17.06
C GLU A 49 -6.37 21.46 -16.60
N HIS A 50 -7.55 21.03 -16.98
CA HIS A 50 -8.76 21.72 -16.62
C HIS A 50 -9.54 21.02 -15.52
N GLY A 51 -8.92 20.08 -14.84
CA GLY A 51 -9.57 19.39 -13.76
C GLY A 51 -10.49 18.27 -14.17
N HIS A 52 -10.44 17.84 -15.42
CA HIS A 52 -11.26 16.75 -15.88
C HIS A 52 -10.45 15.45 -15.91
N GLY A 53 -11.04 14.39 -15.53
CA GLY A 53 -10.38 13.11 -15.56
C GLY A 53 -11.32 12.03 -15.11
N PRO A 54 -10.90 10.80 -15.14
CA PRO A 54 -11.76 9.70 -14.72
C PRO A 54 -11.88 9.68 -13.20
N ASP A 55 -12.89 9.01 -12.71
CA ASP A 55 -13.08 8.86 -11.29
C ASP A 55 -11.95 8.01 -10.74
N ILE A 56 -11.27 8.53 -9.75
CA ILE A 56 -10.12 7.84 -9.18
C ILE A 56 -10.57 6.52 -8.58
N GLY A 57 -9.91 5.45 -8.95
CA GLY A 57 -10.25 4.12 -8.49
C GLY A 57 -11.18 3.35 -9.39
N SER A 58 -11.75 4.00 -10.40
CA SER A 58 -12.64 3.30 -11.32
C SER A 58 -11.86 2.51 -12.35
N ASP A 59 -12.56 1.66 -13.09
CA ASP A 59 -11.90 0.90 -14.14
C ASP A 59 -11.30 1.81 -15.19
N GLU A 60 -12.01 2.87 -15.50
CA GLU A 60 -11.51 3.81 -16.45
C GLU A 60 -10.23 4.46 -15.95
N TRP A 61 -10.20 4.81 -14.69
CA TRP A 61 -9.02 5.38 -14.08
C TRP A 61 -7.84 4.41 -14.16
N LYS A 62 -8.09 3.15 -13.86
CA LYS A 62 -7.04 2.16 -13.92
C LYS A 62 -6.48 2.05 -15.33
N SER A 63 -7.36 2.12 -16.31
CA SER A 63 -6.93 2.06 -17.69
C SER A 63 -6.04 3.24 -18.05
N VAL A 64 -6.39 4.43 -17.58
CA VAL A 64 -5.59 5.61 -17.85
C VAL A 64 -4.24 5.51 -17.15
N VAL A 65 -4.23 4.96 -15.92
CA VAL A 65 -2.98 4.77 -15.21
C VAL A 65 -2.05 3.85 -16.04
N GLU A 66 -2.58 2.77 -16.55
CA GLU A 66 -1.77 1.87 -17.35
C GLU A 66 -1.23 2.57 -18.59
N HIS A 67 -2.08 3.38 -19.21
CA HIS A 67 -1.66 4.08 -20.39
C HIS A 67 -0.52 5.05 -20.07
N ARG A 68 -0.65 5.79 -18.99
CA ARG A 68 0.35 6.75 -18.61
C ARG A 68 1.64 6.10 -18.18
N MET A 69 1.56 4.91 -17.65
CA MET A 69 2.75 4.18 -17.27
C MET A 69 3.39 3.44 -18.42
N GLY A 70 2.71 3.42 -19.59
CA GLY A 70 3.26 2.74 -20.74
C GLY A 70 3.14 1.24 -20.69
N ILE A 71 2.25 0.71 -19.87
CA ILE A 71 2.12 -0.73 -19.73
C ILE A 71 0.80 -1.26 -20.23
N LYS A 72 -0.05 -0.39 -20.78
CA LYS A 72 -1.33 -0.84 -21.26
C LYS A 72 -1.18 -1.80 -22.41
N GLY A 73 -1.91 -2.89 -22.36
CA GLY A 73 -1.82 -3.91 -23.39
C GLY A 73 -0.75 -4.93 -23.20
N ASN A 74 0.04 -4.78 -22.15
CA ASN A 74 1.09 -5.74 -21.90
C ASN A 74 0.48 -6.95 -21.20
N LYS A 75 0.76 -8.13 -21.72
CA LYS A 75 0.14 -9.32 -21.21
C LYS A 75 0.54 -9.69 -19.80
N ILE A 76 1.64 -9.18 -19.32
CA ILE A 76 2.06 -9.47 -17.99
C ILE A 76 1.25 -8.73 -16.94
N VAL A 77 0.65 -7.61 -17.31
CA VAL A 77 -0.09 -6.79 -16.37
C VAL A 77 -1.41 -7.47 -16.05
N PRO A 78 -1.75 -7.64 -14.76
CA PRO A 78 -3.02 -8.26 -14.43
C PRO A 78 -4.19 -7.44 -14.91
N SER A 79 -5.31 -8.08 -15.10
CA SER A 79 -6.51 -7.38 -15.53
C SER A 79 -6.90 -6.31 -14.53
N ILE A 80 -7.42 -5.20 -15.02
CA ILE A 80 -7.84 -4.14 -14.12
C ILE A 80 -8.98 -4.57 -13.21
N LYS A 81 -9.65 -5.65 -13.55
CA LYS A 81 -10.69 -6.17 -12.70
C LYS A 81 -10.18 -7.20 -11.70
N SER A 82 -8.91 -7.53 -11.76
CA SER A 82 -8.34 -8.52 -10.90
C SER A 82 -7.87 -7.90 -9.60
N LYS A 83 -7.96 -8.64 -8.51
CA LYS A 83 -7.46 -8.12 -7.27
C LYS A 83 -5.95 -8.10 -7.23
N GLU A 84 -5.28 -8.61 -8.26
CA GLU A 84 -3.86 -8.52 -8.30
C GLU A 84 -3.36 -7.25 -8.94
N TRP A 85 -4.25 -6.46 -9.49
CA TRP A 85 -3.85 -5.25 -10.19
C TRP A 85 -3.19 -4.24 -9.26
N CYS A 86 -3.83 -3.94 -8.12
CA CYS A 86 -3.27 -2.96 -7.21
C CYS A 86 -1.92 -3.38 -6.66
N PRO A 87 -1.73 -4.62 -6.22
CA PRO A 87 -0.39 -5.02 -5.79
C PRO A 87 0.65 -4.91 -6.90
N TYR A 88 0.25 -5.21 -8.12
CA TYR A 88 1.18 -5.12 -9.23
C TYR A 88 1.62 -3.67 -9.44
N ILE A 89 0.66 -2.76 -9.49
CA ILE A 89 0.97 -1.35 -9.67
C ILE A 89 1.77 -0.81 -8.49
N ASN A 90 1.40 -1.23 -7.29
CA ASN A 90 2.10 -0.78 -6.11
C ASN A 90 3.58 -1.16 -6.17
N ARG A 91 3.85 -2.36 -6.64
CA ARG A 91 5.22 -2.81 -6.73
C ARG A 91 6.03 -2.00 -7.72
N ILE A 92 5.43 -1.60 -8.82
CA ILE A 92 6.13 -0.84 -9.81
C ILE A 92 6.34 0.61 -9.39
N LEU A 93 5.32 1.23 -8.82
CA LEU A 93 5.38 2.63 -8.51
C LEU A 93 6.09 2.94 -7.20
N PHE A 94 5.94 2.08 -6.22
CA PHE A 94 6.43 2.38 -4.89
C PHE A 94 7.44 1.39 -4.36
N LYS A 95 8.09 0.66 -5.27
CA LYS A 95 9.01 -0.28 -4.85
C LYS A 95 10.19 0.39 -4.26
N ASP A 96 10.60 0.19 -3.18
CA ASP A 96 11.63 0.88 -2.70
C ASP A 96 12.58 0.20 -2.21
N LYS A 97 13.07 0.08 -2.26
CA LYS A 97 14.01 -0.35 -1.81
C LYS A 97 14.07 -1.06 -1.06
#